data_e2c54e68f8c924a7a5d2617b4bac0fe4
#
_entry.id   e2c54e68f8c924a7a5d2617b4bac0fe4
#
_cell.length_a   1.000
_cell.length_b   1.000
_cell.length_c   1.000
_cell.angle_alpha   90.00
_cell.angle_beta   90.00
_cell.angle_gamma   90.00
#
_symmetry.space_group_name_H-M   'P 1'
#
loop_
_entity.id
_entity.type
_entity.pdbx_description
1 polymer ?
#
loop_
_entity_poly.entity_id
_entity_poly.type
_entity_poly.pdbx_seq_one_letter_code
_entity_poly.pdbx_strand_id
1 'polypeptide(L)'
;MGGRCNYRPPKETRHMAGMVRFDWEDALGLEGLLTDDERMIRDAARAFAQDRLQPRVIDAFANEHTDPAIFREMGEQGLLGVTLPEDYGCAGAGYVSYGLVAREVERVDSGYRSMMSVQSSLVMFPIYEYGSEEQRRKYLPRLASGEWIGCFGLTEPDAGSDPGGMRTTARKVDGGYVLSGSKTWISNAPIADVFVIWAKSDAHDGGIRGFVLEKGMKGLSAPKIENKVSLRASITGMVVMDDVFVPDDALLPNVQGLKGPFGCLNRARYGISWGSLGAAEFCFAAARQYGLDRHQFGRPLAATQLFQKKLADMMTDITLGLHASLRVGRLMDEGAFAPEMISIVKRNNVGKALDIARIARDMHGGNGISGEYQVIRHMVNLETVNTYEGTHDVHALILGRAITGIPAF
;
A
#
# COMPACT_ATOMS: atom_id res chain seq x y z
N MET A 1 -51.16 -23.68 14.96
CA MET A 1 -51.50 -22.30 15.34
C MET A 1 -50.37 -21.42 14.89
N GLY A 2 -50.54 -20.77 13.73
CA GLY A 2 -49.51 -19.97 13.09
C GLY A 2 -49.64 -18.51 13.49
N GLY A 3 -48.81 -18.04 14.38
CA GLY A 3 -48.66 -16.63 14.70
C GLY A 3 -47.80 -15.95 13.64
N ARG A 4 -48.39 -15.15 12.73
CA ARG A 4 -47.65 -14.24 11.84
C ARG A 4 -47.03 -13.16 12.72
N CYS A 5 -45.71 -13.18 12.82
CA CYS A 5 -44.96 -12.08 13.40
C CYS A 5 -44.99 -10.89 12.40
N ASN A 6 -45.91 -9.98 12.63
CA ASN A 6 -45.99 -8.71 11.86
C ASN A 6 -44.88 -7.80 12.36
N TYR A 7 -43.68 -7.86 11.72
CA TYR A 7 -42.69 -6.82 11.89
C TYR A 7 -43.25 -5.52 11.26
N ARG A 8 -43.66 -4.57 12.10
CA ARG A 8 -43.83 -3.18 11.69
C ARG A 8 -42.51 -2.47 11.87
N PRO A 9 -41.95 -1.81 10.85
CA PRO A 9 -40.81 -0.94 11.07
C PRO A 9 -41.20 0.12 12.13
N PRO A 10 -40.27 0.51 13.01
CA PRO A 10 -40.57 1.54 13.99
C PRO A 10 -41.07 2.79 13.29
N LYS A 11 -42.21 3.35 13.75
CA LYS A 11 -42.71 4.64 13.31
C LYS A 11 -41.58 5.64 13.42
N GLU A 12 -41.41 6.44 12.39
CA GLU A 12 -40.47 7.57 12.35
C GLU A 12 -40.40 8.21 13.74
N THR A 13 -39.22 8.09 14.37
CA THR A 13 -38.95 8.74 15.65
C THR A 13 -39.09 10.23 15.42
N ARG A 14 -39.98 10.88 16.16
CA ARG A 14 -40.13 12.34 16.21
C ARG A 14 -38.74 12.93 16.38
N HIS A 15 -38.24 13.62 15.37
CA HIS A 15 -37.02 14.37 15.46
C HIS A 15 -37.16 15.42 16.55
N MET A 16 -36.34 15.34 17.60
CA MET A 16 -36.10 16.48 18.49
C MET A 16 -35.39 17.55 17.65
N ALA A 17 -36.01 18.73 17.56
CA ALA A 17 -35.44 19.86 16.84
C ALA A 17 -34.05 20.17 17.40
N GLY A 18 -32.99 20.01 16.53
CA GLY A 18 -31.61 20.32 16.88
C GLY A 18 -30.62 19.17 16.93
N MET A 19 -31.02 17.90 16.80
CA MET A 19 -30.05 16.78 16.70
C MET A 19 -29.64 16.55 15.25
N VAL A 20 -28.31 16.56 15.00
CA VAL A 20 -27.72 16.16 13.71
C VAL A 20 -28.04 14.70 13.44
N ARG A 21 -28.50 14.36 12.23
CA ARG A 21 -28.72 12.98 11.83
C ARG A 21 -27.36 12.28 11.73
N PHE A 22 -27.21 11.15 12.40
CA PHE A 22 -26.00 10.33 12.30
C PHE A 22 -25.91 9.73 10.90
N ASP A 23 -24.77 9.93 10.23
CA ASP A 23 -24.40 9.31 8.98
C ASP A 23 -23.33 8.23 9.26
N TRP A 24 -23.69 6.97 9.09
CA TRP A 24 -22.76 5.86 9.35
C TRP A 24 -21.70 5.69 8.26
N GLU A 25 -21.89 6.26 7.07
CA GLU A 25 -20.92 6.24 5.96
C GLU A 25 -19.80 7.26 6.17
N ASP A 26 -20.07 8.32 6.92
CA ASP A 26 -19.10 9.34 7.33
C ASP A 26 -19.27 9.73 8.81
N ALA A 27 -19.13 8.72 9.68
CA ALA A 27 -19.56 8.76 11.07
C ALA A 27 -18.97 9.92 11.91
N LEU A 28 -17.78 10.41 11.58
CA LEU A 28 -17.09 11.54 12.24
C LEU A 28 -16.79 12.70 11.28
N GLY A 29 -17.45 12.76 10.10
CA GLY A 29 -17.39 13.89 9.18
C GLY A 29 -16.02 14.08 8.51
N LEU A 30 -15.38 13.00 8.07
CA LEU A 30 -14.10 13.03 7.35
C LEU A 30 -14.18 13.92 6.10
N GLU A 31 -15.30 13.85 5.38
CA GLU A 31 -15.55 14.65 4.16
C GLU A 31 -15.40 16.17 4.41
N GLY A 32 -15.87 16.64 5.55
CA GLY A 32 -15.76 18.04 5.93
C GLY A 32 -14.33 18.51 6.27
N LEU A 33 -13.39 17.59 6.46
CA LEU A 33 -11.99 17.86 6.78
C LEU A 33 -11.08 17.87 5.55
N LEU A 34 -11.59 17.45 4.38
CA LEU A 34 -10.85 17.42 3.11
C LEU A 34 -11.00 18.76 2.39
N THR A 35 -9.96 19.16 1.67
CA THR A 35 -10.03 20.28 0.71
C THR A 35 -10.78 19.88 -0.56
N ASP A 36 -11.17 20.86 -1.39
CA ASP A 36 -11.82 20.57 -2.67
C ASP A 36 -10.92 19.76 -3.61
N ASP A 37 -9.62 20.09 -3.66
CA ASP A 37 -8.64 19.37 -4.48
C ASP A 37 -8.47 17.91 -4.00
N GLU A 38 -8.42 17.69 -2.69
CA GLU A 38 -8.33 16.34 -2.12
C GLU A 38 -9.57 15.50 -2.45
N ARG A 39 -10.76 16.09 -2.38
CA ARG A 39 -12.01 15.43 -2.81
C ARG A 39 -11.97 15.09 -4.31
N MET A 40 -11.55 16.03 -5.14
CA MET A 40 -11.46 15.83 -6.59
C MET A 40 -10.48 14.71 -6.95
N ILE A 41 -9.29 14.69 -6.34
CA ILE A 41 -8.27 13.64 -6.55
C ILE A 41 -8.81 12.28 -6.08
N ARG A 42 -9.43 12.21 -4.92
CA ARG A 42 -10.06 10.98 -4.42
C ARG A 42 -11.13 10.46 -5.37
N ASP A 43 -12.02 11.33 -5.84
CA ASP A 43 -13.14 10.92 -6.70
C ASP A 43 -12.66 10.45 -8.07
N ALA A 44 -11.62 11.08 -8.62
CA ALA A 44 -10.94 10.61 -9.83
C ALA A 44 -10.30 9.22 -9.63
N ALA A 45 -9.58 9.03 -8.51
CA ALA A 45 -8.97 7.75 -8.17
C ALA A 45 -10.03 6.65 -7.97
N ARG A 46 -11.16 6.98 -7.31
CA ARG A 46 -12.30 6.06 -7.13
C ARG A 46 -12.90 5.65 -8.48
N ALA A 47 -13.19 6.60 -9.35
CA ALA A 47 -13.73 6.32 -10.67
C ALA A 47 -12.79 5.41 -11.46
N PHE A 48 -11.51 5.75 -11.53
CA PHE A 48 -10.50 4.90 -12.17
C PHE A 48 -10.46 3.49 -11.57
N ALA A 49 -10.40 3.36 -10.25
CA ALA A 49 -10.31 2.08 -9.57
C ALA A 49 -11.55 1.20 -9.85
N GLN A 50 -12.75 1.77 -9.80
CA GLN A 50 -13.99 1.03 -10.04
C GLN A 50 -14.18 0.69 -11.53
N ASP A 51 -13.85 1.60 -12.44
CA ASP A 51 -14.12 1.41 -13.87
C ASP A 51 -13.03 0.59 -14.56
N ARG A 52 -11.77 0.68 -14.11
CA ARG A 52 -10.62 0.09 -14.78
C ARG A 52 -10.00 -1.08 -14.04
N LEU A 53 -9.91 -1.04 -12.70
CA LEU A 53 -9.26 -2.08 -11.90
C LEU A 53 -10.24 -3.16 -11.43
N GLN A 54 -11.40 -2.77 -10.91
CA GLN A 54 -12.40 -3.70 -10.37
C GLN A 54 -12.85 -4.78 -11.39
N PRO A 55 -13.07 -4.50 -12.68
CA PRO A 55 -13.48 -5.53 -13.65
C PRO A 55 -12.40 -6.59 -13.93
N ARG A 56 -11.13 -6.26 -13.69
CA ARG A 56 -9.98 -7.15 -14.02
C ARG A 56 -9.54 -7.99 -12.83
N VAL A 57 -9.84 -7.58 -11.59
CA VAL A 57 -9.16 -8.08 -10.39
C VAL A 57 -9.43 -9.55 -10.10
N ILE A 58 -10.65 -10.05 -10.37
CA ILE A 58 -11.01 -11.44 -10.08
C ILE A 58 -10.17 -12.38 -10.95
N ASP A 59 -10.08 -12.10 -12.25
CA ASP A 59 -9.27 -12.89 -13.19
C ASP A 59 -7.78 -12.75 -12.88
N ALA A 60 -7.29 -11.53 -12.66
CA ALA A 60 -5.91 -11.25 -12.33
C ALA A 60 -5.45 -12.00 -11.06
N PHE A 61 -6.29 -12.02 -10.03
CA PHE A 61 -6.00 -12.75 -8.80
C PHE A 61 -6.05 -14.27 -9.01
N ALA A 62 -7.05 -14.79 -9.71
CA ALA A 62 -7.20 -16.22 -9.95
C ALA A 62 -6.02 -16.80 -10.76
N ASN A 63 -5.56 -16.07 -11.77
CA ASN A 63 -4.52 -16.49 -12.69
C ASN A 63 -3.10 -15.99 -12.34
N GLU A 64 -2.93 -15.30 -11.22
CA GLU A 64 -1.65 -14.71 -10.80
C GLU A 64 -1.03 -13.85 -11.92
N HIS A 65 -1.87 -13.02 -12.51
CA HIS A 65 -1.55 -12.18 -13.66
C HIS A 65 -1.51 -10.69 -13.27
N THR A 66 -0.53 -9.99 -13.83
CA THR A 66 -0.41 -8.53 -13.74
C THR A 66 -0.35 -7.96 -15.15
N ASP A 67 -1.31 -7.09 -15.49
CA ASP A 67 -1.32 -6.35 -16.75
C ASP A 67 -0.43 -5.09 -16.63
N PRO A 68 0.73 -5.03 -17.33
CA PRO A 68 1.60 -3.84 -17.28
C PRO A 68 0.95 -2.55 -17.79
N ALA A 69 -0.12 -2.64 -18.62
CA ALA A 69 -0.83 -1.48 -19.13
C ALA A 69 -1.45 -0.63 -18.01
N ILE A 70 -1.72 -1.23 -16.84
CA ILE A 70 -2.26 -0.55 -15.66
C ILE A 70 -1.35 0.61 -15.22
N PHE A 71 -0.02 0.50 -15.38
CA PHE A 71 0.90 1.60 -15.03
C PHE A 71 0.69 2.83 -15.91
N ARG A 72 0.51 2.66 -17.23
CA ARG A 72 0.19 3.76 -18.14
C ARG A 72 -1.17 4.37 -17.82
N GLU A 73 -2.16 3.53 -17.59
CA GLU A 73 -3.49 3.98 -17.20
C GLU A 73 -3.46 4.78 -15.88
N MET A 74 -2.67 4.37 -14.89
CA MET A 74 -2.44 5.13 -13.65
C MET A 74 -1.69 6.44 -13.91
N GLY A 75 -0.68 6.43 -14.81
CA GLY A 75 0.07 7.62 -15.21
C GLY A 75 -0.81 8.66 -15.88
N GLU A 76 -1.69 8.25 -16.80
CA GLU A 76 -2.67 9.12 -17.47
C GLU A 76 -3.63 9.81 -16.48
N GLN A 77 -3.87 9.19 -15.33
CA GLN A 77 -4.70 9.75 -14.26
C GLN A 77 -3.89 10.53 -13.20
N GLY A 78 -2.56 10.68 -13.37
CA GLY A 78 -1.70 11.35 -12.41
C GLY A 78 -1.57 10.62 -11.06
N LEU A 79 -1.82 9.31 -11.02
CA LEU A 79 -1.78 8.51 -9.78
C LEU A 79 -0.38 7.99 -9.43
N LEU A 80 0.61 8.21 -10.31
CA LEU A 80 2.01 7.83 -10.08
C LEU A 80 2.82 9.06 -9.67
N GLY A 81 3.53 8.99 -8.55
CA GLY A 81 4.32 10.09 -8.03
C GLY A 81 3.49 11.28 -7.52
N VAL A 82 2.30 11.03 -6.98
CA VAL A 82 1.31 12.06 -6.57
C VAL A 82 1.91 13.22 -5.78
N THR A 83 2.91 12.97 -4.92
CA THR A 83 3.53 13.97 -4.04
C THR A 83 4.78 14.63 -4.64
N LEU A 84 5.16 14.28 -5.86
CA LEU A 84 6.35 14.84 -6.51
C LEU A 84 6.00 16.04 -7.38
N PRO A 85 6.96 16.95 -7.64
CA PRO A 85 6.70 18.19 -8.38
C PRO A 85 6.20 17.98 -9.80
N GLU A 86 5.39 18.93 -10.27
CA GLU A 86 4.87 18.99 -11.65
C GLU A 86 5.96 19.09 -12.71
N ASP A 87 7.12 19.67 -12.39
CA ASP A 87 8.28 19.78 -13.27
C ASP A 87 8.79 18.43 -13.80
N TYR A 88 8.44 17.35 -13.16
CA TYR A 88 8.77 15.97 -13.54
C TYR A 88 7.56 15.16 -14.05
N GLY A 89 6.45 15.83 -14.38
CA GLY A 89 5.23 15.20 -14.89
C GLY A 89 4.36 14.56 -13.82
N CYS A 90 4.53 14.92 -12.55
CA CYS A 90 3.76 14.44 -11.41
C CYS A 90 2.67 15.44 -11.00
N ALA A 91 1.83 15.07 -10.02
CA ALA A 91 0.67 15.89 -9.64
C ALA A 91 0.99 17.04 -8.66
N GLY A 92 2.13 17.05 -7.98
CA GLY A 92 2.49 18.09 -7.00
C GLY A 92 1.56 18.17 -5.79
N ALA A 93 0.80 17.12 -5.50
CA ALA A 93 -0.21 17.13 -4.45
C ALA A 93 0.37 16.73 -3.07
N GLY A 94 -0.42 16.91 -2.00
CA GLY A 94 -0.01 16.57 -0.63
C GLY A 94 -0.13 15.06 -0.30
N TYR A 95 0.40 14.72 0.87
CA TYR A 95 0.35 13.33 1.37
C TYR A 95 -1.07 12.87 1.66
N VAL A 96 -1.99 13.75 2.06
CA VAL A 96 -3.40 13.40 2.22
C VAL A 96 -3.98 12.91 0.90
N SER A 97 -3.73 13.60 -0.21
CA SER A 97 -4.14 13.17 -1.55
C SER A 97 -3.56 11.80 -1.92
N TYR A 98 -2.27 11.56 -1.67
CA TYR A 98 -1.65 10.25 -1.87
C TYR A 98 -2.33 9.15 -1.04
N GLY A 99 -2.66 9.44 0.22
CA GLY A 99 -3.38 8.52 1.09
C GLY A 99 -4.77 8.17 0.55
N LEU A 100 -5.52 9.18 0.10
CA LEU A 100 -6.85 8.99 -0.49
C LEU A 100 -6.79 8.16 -1.77
N VAL A 101 -5.81 8.39 -2.64
CA VAL A 101 -5.56 7.55 -3.83
C VAL A 101 -5.27 6.11 -3.42
N ALA A 102 -4.39 5.89 -2.45
CA ALA A 102 -4.05 4.56 -1.95
C ALA A 102 -5.30 3.84 -1.40
N ARG A 103 -6.18 4.54 -0.68
CA ARG A 103 -7.45 4.03 -0.15
C ARG A 103 -8.37 3.52 -1.26
N GLU A 104 -8.58 4.30 -2.31
CA GLU A 104 -9.50 3.94 -3.39
C GLU A 104 -8.94 2.79 -4.26
N VAL A 105 -7.64 2.77 -4.53
CA VAL A 105 -7.00 1.66 -5.26
C VAL A 105 -7.01 0.36 -4.45
N GLU A 106 -6.72 0.39 -3.15
CA GLU A 106 -6.69 -0.81 -2.31
C GLU A 106 -8.10 -1.30 -1.91
N ARG A 107 -9.12 -0.44 -2.01
CA ARG A 107 -10.53 -0.87 -1.97
C ARG A 107 -10.81 -1.93 -3.03
N VAL A 108 -10.12 -1.87 -4.17
CA VAL A 108 -10.17 -2.92 -5.19
C VAL A 108 -9.21 -4.05 -4.86
N ASP A 109 -7.91 -3.78 -4.69
CA ASP A 109 -6.92 -4.82 -4.38
C ASP A 109 -5.62 -4.25 -3.79
N SER A 110 -5.13 -4.91 -2.73
CA SER A 110 -3.84 -4.55 -2.12
C SER A 110 -2.66 -4.74 -3.08
N GLY A 111 -2.75 -5.65 -4.05
CA GLY A 111 -1.72 -5.86 -5.08
C GLY A 111 -1.59 -4.63 -5.99
N TYR A 112 -2.70 -4.09 -6.48
CA TYR A 112 -2.69 -2.88 -7.30
C TYR A 112 -2.17 -1.65 -6.54
N ARG A 113 -2.56 -1.48 -5.27
CA ARG A 113 -2.01 -0.41 -4.43
C ARG A 113 -0.51 -0.61 -4.21
N SER A 114 -0.05 -1.85 -4.01
CA SER A 114 1.37 -2.16 -3.85
C SER A 114 2.18 -1.78 -5.09
N MET A 115 1.69 -2.11 -6.30
CA MET A 115 2.31 -1.72 -7.58
C MET A 115 2.49 -0.20 -7.68
N MET A 116 1.43 0.56 -7.41
CA MET A 116 1.42 2.03 -7.41
C MET A 116 2.37 2.61 -6.36
N SER A 117 2.36 2.06 -5.15
CA SER A 117 3.18 2.53 -4.02
C SER A 117 4.67 2.28 -4.26
N VAL A 118 5.03 1.11 -4.81
CA VAL A 118 6.43 0.81 -5.18
C VAL A 118 6.91 1.80 -6.24
N GLN A 119 6.14 2.04 -7.29
CA GLN A 119 6.47 3.03 -8.31
C GLN A 119 6.70 4.42 -7.70
N SER A 120 5.72 4.91 -6.92
CA SER A 120 5.71 6.28 -6.41
C SER A 120 6.69 6.51 -5.26
N SER A 121 6.61 5.68 -4.21
CA SER A 121 7.31 5.92 -2.94
C SER A 121 8.67 5.26 -2.85
N LEU A 122 8.89 4.15 -3.57
CA LEU A 122 10.12 3.36 -3.46
C LEU A 122 11.04 3.50 -4.68
N VAL A 123 10.53 3.98 -5.83
CA VAL A 123 11.33 4.22 -7.04
C VAL A 123 11.42 5.71 -7.36
N MET A 124 10.30 6.37 -7.60
CA MET A 124 10.30 7.78 -7.97
C MET A 124 10.81 8.68 -6.83
N PHE A 125 10.35 8.44 -5.60
CA PHE A 125 10.79 9.23 -4.44
C PHE A 125 12.30 9.19 -4.22
N PRO A 126 13.01 8.05 -4.13
CA PRO A 126 14.46 8.05 -3.95
C PRO A 126 15.22 8.68 -5.11
N ILE A 127 14.75 8.56 -6.35
CA ILE A 127 15.35 9.25 -7.50
C ILE A 127 15.18 10.78 -7.36
N TYR A 128 14.00 11.23 -6.92
CA TYR A 128 13.76 12.66 -6.67
C TYR A 128 14.60 13.20 -5.51
N GLU A 129 14.56 12.53 -4.38
CA GLU A 129 15.16 13.03 -3.13
C GLU A 129 16.68 12.88 -3.12
N TYR A 130 17.20 11.76 -3.63
CA TYR A 130 18.59 11.37 -3.51
C TYR A 130 19.38 11.39 -4.81
N GLY A 131 18.71 11.50 -5.94
CA GLY A 131 19.30 11.53 -7.26
C GLY A 131 19.90 12.87 -7.64
N SER A 132 20.74 12.87 -8.69
CA SER A 132 21.17 14.09 -9.38
C SER A 132 20.04 14.64 -10.25
N GLU A 133 20.19 15.90 -10.72
CA GLU A 133 19.20 16.49 -11.61
C GLU A 133 19.10 15.73 -12.94
N GLU A 134 20.22 15.22 -13.45
CA GLU A 134 20.26 14.38 -14.65
C GLU A 134 19.44 13.09 -14.45
N GLN A 135 19.59 12.42 -13.28
CA GLN A 135 18.80 11.25 -12.93
C GLN A 135 17.32 11.60 -12.84
N ARG A 136 16.94 12.70 -12.18
CA ARG A 136 15.54 13.14 -12.08
C ARG A 136 14.92 13.33 -13.45
N ARG A 137 15.57 14.10 -14.35
CA ARG A 137 15.07 14.38 -15.70
C ARG A 137 15.02 13.14 -16.59
N LYS A 138 15.93 12.21 -16.41
CA LYS A 138 15.97 10.96 -17.16
C LYS A 138 14.83 10.01 -16.78
N TYR A 139 14.60 9.82 -15.49
CA TYR A 139 13.74 8.74 -14.99
C TYR A 139 12.33 9.19 -14.65
N LEU A 140 12.16 10.33 -13.94
CA LEU A 140 10.87 10.68 -13.34
C LEU A 140 9.74 10.86 -14.36
N PRO A 141 9.92 11.57 -15.50
CA PRO A 141 8.82 11.75 -16.46
C PRO A 141 8.29 10.43 -17.03
N ARG A 142 9.17 9.46 -17.31
CA ARG A 142 8.79 8.15 -17.83
C ARG A 142 8.16 7.25 -16.78
N LEU A 143 8.59 7.37 -15.54
CA LEU A 143 7.99 6.68 -14.41
C LEU A 143 6.62 7.28 -14.04
N ALA A 144 6.47 8.60 -14.11
CA ALA A 144 5.22 9.31 -13.86
C ALA A 144 4.14 8.97 -14.89
N SER A 145 4.52 8.89 -16.18
CA SER A 145 3.60 8.47 -17.25
C SER A 145 3.29 6.97 -17.26
N GLY A 146 4.00 6.16 -16.46
CA GLY A 146 3.91 4.71 -16.50
C GLY A 146 4.48 4.06 -17.76
N GLU A 147 5.24 4.82 -18.59
CA GLU A 147 6.01 4.27 -19.71
C GLU A 147 7.07 3.30 -19.21
N TRP A 148 7.74 3.67 -18.12
CA TRP A 148 8.70 2.82 -17.43
C TRP A 148 8.15 2.35 -16.08
N ILE A 149 8.42 1.10 -15.77
CA ILE A 149 8.03 0.46 -14.51
C ILE A 149 9.29 0.32 -13.65
N GLY A 150 9.15 0.66 -12.37
CA GLY A 150 10.24 0.54 -11.42
C GLY A 150 10.04 -0.52 -10.35
N CYS A 151 11.16 -1.00 -9.80
CA CYS A 151 11.17 -1.85 -8.62
C CYS A 151 12.23 -1.42 -7.60
N PHE A 152 12.10 -1.91 -6.36
CA PHE A 152 12.92 -1.50 -5.23
C PHE A 152 13.54 -2.71 -4.55
N GLY A 153 14.85 -2.87 -4.69
CA GLY A 153 15.62 -3.99 -4.16
C GLY A 153 16.33 -3.67 -2.85
N LEU A 154 15.68 -3.96 -1.72
CA LEU A 154 16.28 -3.87 -0.39
C LEU A 154 16.40 -5.25 0.27
N THR A 155 15.28 -5.97 0.41
CA THR A 155 15.16 -7.25 1.09
C THR A 155 15.95 -8.35 0.39
N GLU A 156 16.67 -9.15 1.16
CA GLU A 156 17.42 -10.34 0.71
C GLU A 156 16.86 -11.60 1.37
N PRO A 157 17.18 -12.81 0.83
CA PRO A 157 16.72 -14.06 1.44
C PRO A 157 17.03 -14.19 2.92
N ASP A 158 18.19 -13.69 3.37
CA ASP A 158 18.65 -13.76 4.76
C ASP A 158 18.55 -12.41 5.51
N ALA A 159 18.04 -11.35 4.90
CA ALA A 159 17.97 -10.01 5.47
C ALA A 159 16.62 -9.33 5.13
N GLY A 160 15.60 -9.62 5.93
CA GLY A 160 14.25 -9.03 5.85
C GLY A 160 14.04 -7.90 6.85
N SER A 161 13.69 -8.23 8.10
CA SER A 161 13.47 -7.25 9.17
C SER A 161 14.74 -6.51 9.60
N ASP A 162 15.92 -7.12 9.36
CA ASP A 162 17.24 -6.50 9.50
C ASP A 162 17.89 -6.26 8.13
N PRO A 163 17.55 -5.18 7.41
CA PRO A 163 18.16 -4.87 6.13
C PRO A 163 19.63 -4.45 6.24
N GLY A 164 20.12 -4.09 7.44
CA GLY A 164 21.54 -3.82 7.69
C GLY A 164 22.42 -5.04 7.51
N GLY A 165 21.85 -6.24 7.68
CA GLY A 165 22.50 -7.52 7.44
C GLY A 165 22.66 -7.90 5.96
N MET A 166 22.27 -7.04 4.99
CA MET A 166 22.36 -7.35 3.55
C MET A 166 23.77 -7.78 3.14
N ARG A 167 23.81 -8.68 2.15
CA ARG A 167 25.07 -9.22 1.58
C ARG A 167 25.38 -8.69 0.18
N THR A 168 24.41 -8.09 -0.52
CA THR A 168 24.64 -7.46 -1.83
C THR A 168 25.74 -6.42 -1.72
N THR A 169 26.72 -6.49 -2.61
CA THR A 169 27.88 -5.59 -2.63
C THR A 169 27.94 -4.78 -3.92
N ALA A 170 28.54 -3.60 -3.82
CA ALA A 170 28.91 -2.75 -4.95
C ALA A 170 30.40 -2.46 -4.84
N ARG A 171 31.22 -3.15 -5.66
CA ARG A 171 32.66 -3.00 -5.70
C ARG A 171 33.04 -1.92 -6.70
N LYS A 172 33.83 -0.94 -6.25
CA LYS A 172 34.33 0.15 -7.11
C LYS A 172 35.28 -0.40 -8.16
N VAL A 173 35.11 0.04 -9.40
CA VAL A 173 35.99 -0.25 -10.52
C VAL A 173 36.22 1.03 -11.34
N ASP A 174 37.08 0.98 -12.36
CA ASP A 174 37.27 2.13 -13.25
C ASP A 174 35.97 2.50 -13.96
N GLY A 175 35.55 3.74 -13.86
CA GLY A 175 34.33 4.30 -14.46
C GLY A 175 33.00 3.87 -13.83
N GLY A 176 33.00 3.14 -12.72
CA GLY A 176 31.74 2.71 -12.10
C GLY A 176 31.86 1.72 -10.96
N TYR A 177 30.85 0.86 -10.86
CA TYR A 177 30.75 -0.18 -9.83
C TYR A 177 30.34 -1.52 -10.45
N VAL A 178 30.69 -2.61 -9.79
CA VAL A 178 30.19 -3.95 -10.08
C VAL A 178 29.33 -4.40 -8.92
N LEU A 179 28.06 -4.66 -9.18
CA LEU A 179 27.10 -5.12 -8.20
C LEU A 179 26.93 -6.63 -8.25
N SER A 180 27.01 -7.30 -7.09
CA SER A 180 26.85 -8.75 -6.96
C SER A 180 26.00 -9.08 -5.74
N GLY A 181 25.00 -9.97 -5.92
CA GLY A 181 24.06 -10.40 -4.89
C GLY A 181 22.66 -10.65 -5.41
N SER A 182 21.71 -10.81 -4.49
CA SER A 182 20.32 -11.04 -4.87
C SER A 182 19.34 -10.35 -3.92
N LYS A 183 18.22 -9.91 -4.46
CA LYS A 183 17.07 -9.37 -3.72
C LYS A 183 15.87 -10.28 -3.92
N THR A 184 15.00 -10.37 -2.91
CA THR A 184 13.81 -11.23 -2.97
C THR A 184 12.55 -10.49 -2.52
N TRP A 185 11.40 -11.01 -2.91
CA TRP A 185 10.09 -10.40 -2.67
C TRP A 185 9.95 -9.01 -3.28
N ILE A 186 10.53 -8.81 -4.46
CA ILE A 186 10.57 -7.50 -5.11
C ILE A 186 9.37 -7.35 -6.05
N SER A 187 8.41 -6.52 -5.64
CA SER A 187 7.25 -6.16 -6.45
C SER A 187 7.70 -5.51 -7.75
N ASN A 188 7.03 -5.83 -8.84
CA ASN A 188 7.27 -5.35 -10.20
C ASN A 188 8.58 -5.86 -10.85
N ALA A 189 9.53 -6.47 -10.14
CA ALA A 189 10.85 -6.80 -10.67
C ALA A 189 10.82 -7.54 -12.02
N PRO A 190 9.95 -8.55 -12.26
CA PRO A 190 9.95 -9.27 -13.54
C PRO A 190 9.55 -8.42 -14.77
N ILE A 191 8.88 -7.29 -14.54
CA ILE A 191 8.42 -6.38 -15.60
C ILE A 191 9.09 -5.00 -15.52
N ALA A 192 10.02 -4.80 -14.58
CA ALA A 192 10.66 -3.51 -14.33
C ALA A 192 11.62 -3.11 -15.44
N ASP A 193 11.63 -1.82 -15.77
CA ASP A 193 12.61 -1.16 -16.63
C ASP A 193 13.71 -0.50 -15.80
N VAL A 194 13.38 -0.08 -14.56
CA VAL A 194 14.27 0.63 -13.62
C VAL A 194 14.29 -0.09 -12.28
N PHE A 195 15.50 -0.29 -11.73
CA PHE A 195 15.73 -1.01 -10.47
C PHE A 195 16.48 -0.10 -9.51
N VAL A 196 15.85 0.30 -8.41
CA VAL A 196 16.52 1.00 -7.31
C VAL A 196 17.06 -0.04 -6.35
N ILE A 197 18.39 -0.23 -6.31
CA ILE A 197 19.05 -1.30 -5.56
C ILE A 197 19.91 -0.71 -4.44
N TRP A 198 19.75 -1.26 -3.24
CA TRP A 198 20.59 -0.93 -2.08
C TRP A 198 21.65 -2.00 -1.87
N ALA A 199 22.91 -1.57 -1.77
CA ALA A 199 24.09 -2.46 -1.66
C ALA A 199 25.13 -1.86 -0.73
N LYS A 200 25.96 -2.70 -0.12
CA LYS A 200 27.17 -2.30 0.62
C LYS A 200 28.28 -1.94 -0.36
N SER A 201 28.82 -0.74 -0.26
CA SER A 201 29.84 -0.25 -1.17
C SER A 201 31.22 -0.23 -0.51
N ASP A 202 32.22 -0.84 -1.14
CA ASP A 202 33.61 -0.83 -0.67
C ASP A 202 34.24 0.56 -0.75
N ALA A 203 33.90 1.36 -1.76
CA ALA A 203 34.34 2.76 -1.87
C ALA A 203 33.81 3.67 -0.77
N HIS A 204 32.91 3.16 0.10
CA HIS A 204 32.25 3.89 1.18
C HIS A 204 32.34 3.13 2.49
N ASP A 205 33.49 2.47 2.77
CA ASP A 205 33.77 1.71 3.99
C ASP A 205 32.71 0.65 4.33
N GLY A 206 32.15 0.01 3.31
CA GLY A 206 31.07 -0.96 3.47
C GLY A 206 29.69 -0.32 3.79
N GLY A 207 29.58 1.00 3.71
CA GLY A 207 28.33 1.71 3.92
C GLY A 207 27.31 1.43 2.82
N ILE A 208 26.01 1.40 3.20
CA ILE A 208 24.93 1.14 2.27
C ILE A 208 24.71 2.36 1.34
N ARG A 209 24.63 2.10 0.05
CA ARG A 209 24.37 3.09 -1.00
C ARG A 209 23.24 2.61 -1.93
N GLY A 210 22.54 3.56 -2.54
CA GLY A 210 21.51 3.31 -3.53
C GLY A 210 22.08 3.44 -4.95
N PHE A 211 21.65 2.55 -5.84
CA PHE A 211 22.04 2.53 -7.26
C PHE A 211 20.80 2.39 -8.12
N VAL A 212 20.78 3.05 -9.26
CA VAL A 212 19.72 2.94 -10.27
C VAL A 212 20.25 2.09 -11.42
N LEU A 213 19.68 0.89 -11.59
CA LEU A 213 20.00 -0.04 -12.67
C LEU A 213 18.89 0.00 -13.71
N GLU A 214 19.23 -0.37 -14.95
CA GLU A 214 18.29 -0.43 -16.06
C GLU A 214 18.17 -1.87 -16.60
N LYS A 215 17.00 -2.20 -17.09
CA LYS A 215 16.72 -3.45 -17.79
C LYS A 215 17.70 -3.69 -18.92
N GLY A 216 18.16 -4.93 -19.07
CA GLY A 216 19.10 -5.31 -20.14
C GLY A 216 20.58 -5.15 -19.77
N MET A 217 20.92 -4.61 -18.60
CA MET A 217 22.30 -4.64 -18.11
C MET A 217 22.79 -6.09 -18.02
N LYS A 218 24.02 -6.35 -18.50
CA LYS A 218 24.60 -7.68 -18.48
C LYS A 218 24.74 -8.19 -17.05
N GLY A 219 24.29 -9.42 -16.79
CA GLY A 219 24.33 -10.02 -15.44
C GLY A 219 23.09 -9.72 -14.58
N LEU A 220 22.20 -8.79 -15.00
CA LEU A 220 20.95 -8.50 -14.31
C LEU A 220 19.82 -9.41 -14.81
N SER A 221 19.15 -10.08 -13.88
CA SER A 221 17.92 -10.85 -14.17
C SER A 221 16.91 -10.71 -13.05
N ALA A 222 15.62 -10.86 -13.40
CA ALA A 222 14.51 -10.71 -12.47
C ALA A 222 13.46 -11.82 -12.61
N PRO A 223 13.77 -13.05 -12.17
CA PRO A 223 12.83 -14.17 -12.26
C PRO A 223 11.62 -13.95 -11.34
N LYS A 224 10.43 -14.36 -11.84
CA LYS A 224 9.17 -14.31 -11.09
C LYS A 224 9.18 -15.34 -9.95
N ILE A 225 8.60 -14.95 -8.81
CA ILE A 225 8.24 -15.85 -7.72
C ILE A 225 6.82 -16.37 -8.00
N GLU A 226 6.71 -17.69 -8.19
CA GLU A 226 5.46 -18.38 -8.52
C GLU A 226 4.71 -18.85 -7.26
N ASN A 227 3.42 -19.16 -7.41
CA ASN A 227 2.56 -19.77 -6.39
C ASN A 227 2.37 -18.93 -5.11
N LYS A 228 2.38 -17.60 -5.22
CA LYS A 228 1.93 -16.77 -4.11
C LYS A 228 0.43 -16.98 -3.90
N VAL A 229 0.02 -17.09 -2.64
CA VAL A 229 -1.41 -17.20 -2.27
C VAL A 229 -2.00 -15.81 -1.88
N SER A 230 -1.19 -14.79 -1.86
CA SER A 230 -1.50 -13.41 -1.50
C SER A 230 -0.91 -12.45 -2.54
N LEU A 231 -1.51 -11.27 -2.71
CA LEU A 231 -1.12 -10.26 -3.70
C LEU A 231 -0.94 -10.83 -5.11
N ARG A 232 -1.82 -11.74 -5.52
CA ARG A 232 -1.67 -12.48 -6.78
C ARG A 232 -1.84 -11.60 -8.02
N ALA A 233 -2.57 -10.48 -7.90
CA ALA A 233 -2.70 -9.48 -8.96
C ALA A 233 -1.45 -8.58 -9.12
N SER A 234 -0.44 -8.73 -8.26
CA SER A 234 0.82 -7.99 -8.30
C SER A 234 2.00 -8.92 -8.53
N ILE A 235 2.65 -8.82 -9.69
CA ILE A 235 3.82 -9.62 -10.01
C ILE A 235 4.97 -9.29 -9.05
N THR A 236 5.61 -10.33 -8.55
CA THR A 236 6.71 -10.24 -7.58
C THR A 236 7.83 -11.16 -8.02
N GLY A 237 9.07 -10.74 -7.89
CA GLY A 237 10.22 -11.53 -8.30
C GLY A 237 11.40 -11.43 -7.36
N MET A 238 12.48 -12.02 -7.82
CA MET A 238 13.83 -11.77 -7.31
C MET A 238 14.51 -10.76 -8.23
N VAL A 239 15.57 -10.13 -7.75
CA VAL A 239 16.56 -9.43 -8.59
C VAL A 239 17.90 -10.11 -8.34
N VAL A 240 18.48 -10.69 -9.37
CA VAL A 240 19.76 -11.37 -9.32
C VAL A 240 20.79 -10.55 -10.07
N MET A 241 21.89 -10.24 -9.41
CA MET A 241 23.01 -9.48 -9.95
C MET A 241 24.25 -10.35 -9.93
N ASP A 242 24.71 -10.76 -11.13
CA ASP A 242 25.90 -11.53 -11.37
C ASP A 242 26.95 -10.63 -12.04
N ASP A 243 27.72 -9.95 -11.19
CA ASP A 243 28.75 -8.97 -11.58
C ASP A 243 28.22 -7.89 -12.57
N VAL A 244 27.10 -7.27 -12.20
CA VAL A 244 26.47 -6.22 -13.01
C VAL A 244 27.29 -4.93 -12.93
N PHE A 245 27.92 -4.54 -14.06
CA PHE A 245 28.55 -3.21 -14.16
C PHE A 245 27.51 -2.11 -14.28
N VAL A 246 27.68 -1.07 -13.45
CA VAL A 246 26.93 0.19 -13.52
C VAL A 246 27.91 1.35 -13.56
N PRO A 247 27.67 2.41 -14.38
CA PRO A 247 28.53 3.59 -14.41
C PRO A 247 28.43 4.40 -13.11
N ASP A 248 29.36 5.32 -12.90
CA ASP A 248 29.41 6.15 -11.68
C ASP A 248 28.12 6.97 -11.46
N ASP A 249 27.48 7.41 -12.52
CA ASP A 249 26.23 8.17 -12.49
C ASP A 249 24.99 7.32 -12.13
N ALA A 250 25.14 6.01 -11.99
CA ALA A 250 24.07 5.15 -11.44
C ALA A 250 23.92 5.27 -9.92
N LEU A 251 24.94 5.77 -9.22
CA LEU A 251 24.88 6.01 -7.77
C LEU A 251 23.90 7.13 -7.45
N LEU A 252 23.06 6.96 -6.43
CA LEU A 252 22.28 8.05 -5.84
C LEU A 252 23.22 8.89 -4.94
N PRO A 253 23.61 10.11 -5.36
CA PRO A 253 24.72 10.83 -4.73
C PRO A 253 24.36 11.40 -3.34
N ASN A 254 23.09 11.72 -3.11
CA ASN A 254 22.66 12.54 -1.98
C ASN A 254 22.20 11.74 -0.76
N VAL A 255 22.58 10.46 -0.67
CA VAL A 255 22.19 9.60 0.46
C VAL A 255 23.24 8.54 0.79
N GLN A 256 23.32 8.17 2.07
CA GLN A 256 24.12 7.06 2.57
C GLN A 256 23.47 6.38 3.77
N GLY A 257 23.80 5.09 3.98
CA GLY A 257 23.30 4.29 5.07
C GLY A 257 21.81 3.94 4.95
N LEU A 258 21.26 3.36 5.98
CA LEU A 258 19.86 2.94 6.07
C LEU A 258 18.86 4.12 6.06
N LYS A 259 19.31 5.35 6.24
CA LYS A 259 18.49 6.56 6.10
C LYS A 259 17.77 6.61 4.77
N GLY A 260 18.45 6.19 3.69
CA GLY A 260 17.89 6.17 2.34
C GLY A 260 16.68 5.28 2.21
N PRO A 261 16.82 3.95 2.35
CA PRO A 261 15.70 3.04 2.20
C PRO A 261 14.59 3.29 3.26
N PHE A 262 14.92 3.66 4.48
CA PHE A 262 13.92 3.97 5.50
C PHE A 262 13.14 5.25 5.20
N GLY A 263 13.75 6.26 4.59
CA GLY A 263 13.06 7.44 4.08
C GLY A 263 11.99 7.08 3.04
N CYS A 264 12.31 6.18 2.12
CA CYS A 264 11.37 5.64 1.13
C CYS A 264 10.23 4.86 1.79
N LEU A 265 10.60 3.93 2.68
CA LEU A 265 9.63 3.08 3.38
C LEU A 265 8.63 3.87 4.22
N ASN A 266 9.02 4.99 4.83
CA ASN A 266 8.09 5.81 5.62
C ASN A 266 6.94 6.35 4.76
N ARG A 267 7.21 6.75 3.51
CA ARG A 267 6.17 7.24 2.58
C ARG A 267 5.26 6.10 2.13
N ALA A 268 5.84 4.97 1.77
CA ALA A 268 5.06 3.78 1.40
C ALA A 268 4.18 3.29 2.56
N ARG A 269 4.71 3.20 3.78
CA ARG A 269 3.99 2.82 5.01
C ARG A 269 2.81 3.74 5.31
N TYR A 270 2.97 5.04 5.05
CA TYR A 270 1.87 5.98 5.18
C TYR A 270 0.74 5.65 4.18
N GLY A 271 1.05 5.42 2.90
CA GLY A 271 0.08 4.97 1.91
C GLY A 271 -0.60 3.65 2.29
N ILE A 272 0.14 2.69 2.89
CA ILE A 272 -0.41 1.44 3.42
C ILE A 272 -1.46 1.69 4.51
N SER A 273 -1.23 2.68 5.38
CA SER A 273 -2.16 3.00 6.48
C SER A 273 -3.54 3.43 5.99
N TRP A 274 -3.62 4.07 4.83
CA TRP A 274 -4.86 4.44 4.16
C TRP A 274 -5.42 3.29 3.33
N GLY A 275 -4.57 2.67 2.52
CA GLY A 275 -4.97 1.62 1.59
C GLY A 275 -5.64 0.45 2.31
N SER A 276 -5.07 -0.03 3.41
CA SER A 276 -5.64 -1.12 4.20
C SER A 276 -7.06 -0.84 4.69
N LEU A 277 -7.37 0.43 5.00
CA LEU A 277 -8.73 0.83 5.38
C LEU A 277 -9.68 0.81 4.18
N GLY A 278 -9.22 1.10 2.96
CA GLY A 278 -9.99 0.90 1.74
C GLY A 278 -10.40 -0.57 1.55
N ALA A 279 -9.49 -1.51 1.78
CA ALA A 279 -9.79 -2.94 1.78
C ALA A 279 -10.78 -3.32 2.90
N ALA A 280 -10.62 -2.72 4.09
CA ALA A 280 -11.55 -2.93 5.21
C ALA A 280 -12.96 -2.41 4.89
N GLU A 281 -13.07 -1.25 4.24
CA GLU A 281 -14.36 -0.68 3.80
C GLU A 281 -15.05 -1.56 2.77
N PHE A 282 -14.30 -2.15 1.82
CA PHE A 282 -14.86 -3.14 0.91
C PHE A 282 -15.44 -4.33 1.67
N CYS A 283 -14.66 -4.91 2.59
CA CYS A 283 -15.09 -6.05 3.40
C CYS A 283 -16.31 -5.74 4.27
N PHE A 284 -16.35 -4.55 4.88
CA PHE A 284 -17.47 -4.05 5.66
C PHE A 284 -18.74 -3.91 4.80
N ALA A 285 -18.64 -3.26 3.64
CA ALA A 285 -19.77 -3.05 2.73
C ALA A 285 -20.33 -4.39 2.21
N ALA A 286 -19.42 -5.31 1.79
CA ALA A 286 -19.79 -6.65 1.33
C ALA A 286 -20.51 -7.45 2.43
N ALA A 287 -19.96 -7.46 3.66
CA ALA A 287 -20.57 -8.17 4.79
C ALA A 287 -21.95 -7.58 5.16
N ARG A 288 -22.06 -6.24 5.17
CA ARG A 288 -23.32 -5.55 5.43
C ARG A 288 -24.37 -5.94 4.39
N GLN A 289 -24.06 -5.84 3.11
CA GLN A 289 -25.00 -6.15 2.04
C GLN A 289 -25.40 -7.63 2.09
N TYR A 290 -24.43 -8.53 2.22
CA TYR A 290 -24.72 -9.96 2.39
C TYR A 290 -25.65 -10.25 3.57
N GLY A 291 -25.44 -9.58 4.69
CA GLY A 291 -26.30 -9.75 5.88
C GLY A 291 -27.73 -9.25 5.72
N LEU A 292 -27.93 -8.22 4.87
CA LEU A 292 -29.27 -7.73 4.52
C LEU A 292 -30.01 -8.68 3.58
N ASP A 293 -29.30 -9.27 2.61
CA ASP A 293 -29.87 -10.11 1.56
C ASP A 293 -30.06 -11.57 2.00
N ARG A 294 -29.17 -12.08 2.83
CA ARG A 294 -29.19 -13.49 3.28
C ARG A 294 -30.15 -13.71 4.44
N HIS A 295 -31.15 -14.53 4.21
CA HIS A 295 -32.14 -14.90 5.22
C HIS A 295 -31.86 -16.27 5.81
N GLN A 296 -31.88 -16.39 7.13
CA GLN A 296 -31.89 -17.64 7.91
C GLN A 296 -32.83 -17.47 9.10
N PHE A 297 -33.45 -18.57 9.54
CA PHE A 297 -34.42 -18.54 10.65
C PHE A 297 -35.55 -17.52 10.46
N GLY A 298 -35.98 -17.34 9.19
CA GLY A 298 -37.11 -16.48 8.83
C GLY A 298 -36.81 -14.96 8.81
N ARG A 299 -35.51 -14.52 8.94
CA ARG A 299 -35.15 -13.12 8.98
C ARG A 299 -33.75 -12.88 8.34
N PRO A 300 -33.43 -11.64 7.91
CA PRO A 300 -32.08 -11.31 7.47
C PRO A 300 -31.03 -11.58 8.56
N LEU A 301 -29.83 -12.01 8.19
CA LEU A 301 -28.71 -12.19 9.14
C LEU A 301 -28.41 -10.88 9.90
N ALA A 302 -28.52 -9.74 9.21
CA ALA A 302 -28.33 -8.42 9.80
C ALA A 302 -29.32 -8.08 10.93
N ALA A 303 -30.42 -8.83 11.08
CA ALA A 303 -31.36 -8.68 12.20
C ALA A 303 -30.89 -9.39 13.50
N THR A 304 -29.72 -10.01 13.51
CA THR A 304 -29.15 -10.69 14.68
C THR A 304 -28.16 -9.80 15.43
N GLN A 305 -28.17 -9.87 16.77
CA GLN A 305 -27.32 -9.02 17.62
C GLN A 305 -25.83 -9.17 17.35
N LEU A 306 -25.34 -10.41 17.16
CA LEU A 306 -23.91 -10.67 16.89
C LEU A 306 -23.49 -10.11 15.54
N PHE A 307 -24.35 -10.15 14.54
CA PHE A 307 -24.07 -9.56 13.23
C PHE A 307 -23.97 -8.04 13.31
N GLN A 308 -24.93 -7.40 13.98
CA GLN A 308 -24.92 -5.95 14.20
C GLN A 308 -23.72 -5.48 15.02
N LYS A 309 -23.34 -6.24 16.07
CA LYS A 309 -22.14 -5.96 16.85
C LYS A 309 -20.89 -5.96 15.97
N LYS A 310 -20.70 -6.99 15.13
CA LYS A 310 -19.55 -7.07 14.20
C LYS A 310 -19.51 -5.86 13.27
N LEU A 311 -20.66 -5.44 12.70
CA LEU A 311 -20.71 -4.26 11.85
C LEU A 311 -20.35 -2.96 12.61
N ALA A 312 -20.82 -2.81 13.85
CA ALA A 312 -20.50 -1.66 14.68
C ALA A 312 -18.99 -1.57 15.01
N ASP A 313 -18.38 -2.69 15.36
CA ASP A 313 -16.93 -2.78 15.64
C ASP A 313 -16.12 -2.39 14.38
N MET A 314 -16.48 -2.96 13.21
CA MET A 314 -15.82 -2.65 11.93
C MET A 314 -15.91 -1.16 11.59
N MET A 315 -17.10 -0.57 11.65
CA MET A 315 -17.32 0.86 11.38
C MET A 315 -16.48 1.72 12.31
N THR A 316 -16.44 1.40 13.61
CA THR A 316 -15.68 2.13 14.61
C THR A 316 -14.18 2.11 14.28
N ASP A 317 -13.61 0.92 14.02
CA ASP A 317 -12.19 0.75 13.71
C ASP A 317 -11.79 1.48 12.42
N ILE A 318 -12.61 1.39 11.37
CA ILE A 318 -12.39 2.11 10.09
C ILE A 318 -12.41 3.63 10.32
N THR A 319 -13.43 4.14 10.98
CA THR A 319 -13.59 5.58 11.22
C THR A 319 -12.41 6.17 11.99
N LEU A 320 -12.03 5.55 13.12
CA LEU A 320 -10.89 6.01 13.92
C LEU A 320 -9.57 5.93 13.15
N GLY A 321 -9.36 4.86 12.37
CA GLY A 321 -8.17 4.67 11.55
C GLY A 321 -8.03 5.74 10.45
N LEU A 322 -9.12 6.09 9.76
CA LEU A 322 -9.14 7.14 8.73
C LEU A 322 -8.76 8.50 9.30
N HIS A 323 -9.33 8.89 10.43
CA HIS A 323 -9.00 10.16 11.09
C HIS A 323 -7.56 10.21 11.59
N ALA A 324 -7.03 9.11 12.12
CA ALA A 324 -5.63 9.01 12.51
C ALA A 324 -4.69 9.17 11.29
N SER A 325 -4.99 8.50 10.17
CA SER A 325 -4.22 8.64 8.93
C SER A 325 -4.30 10.05 8.34
N LEU A 326 -5.46 10.70 8.37
CA LEU A 326 -5.63 12.11 7.96
C LEU A 326 -4.72 13.01 8.79
N ARG A 327 -4.72 12.88 10.14
CA ARG A 327 -3.86 13.71 10.98
C ARG A 327 -2.38 13.51 10.67
N VAL A 328 -1.92 12.27 10.47
CA VAL A 328 -0.52 12.00 10.07
C VAL A 328 -0.22 12.62 8.71
N GLY A 329 -1.14 12.56 7.73
CA GLY A 329 -0.97 13.19 6.43
C GLY A 329 -0.77 14.70 6.55
N ARG A 330 -1.58 15.39 7.32
CA ARG A 330 -1.40 16.84 7.57
C ARG A 330 -0.02 17.14 8.18
N LEU A 331 0.42 16.32 9.15
CA LEU A 331 1.77 16.48 9.74
C LEU A 331 2.89 16.22 8.72
N MET A 332 2.68 15.31 7.78
CA MET A 332 3.65 15.07 6.70
C MET A 332 3.71 16.26 5.73
N ASP A 333 2.56 16.83 5.36
CA ASP A 333 2.48 18.02 4.51
C ASP A 333 3.12 19.26 5.18
N GLU A 334 3.00 19.37 6.51
CA GLU A 334 3.63 20.40 7.34
C GLU A 334 5.15 20.14 7.58
N GLY A 335 5.68 18.98 7.21
CA GLY A 335 7.07 18.57 7.54
C GLY A 335 7.28 18.26 9.03
N ALA A 336 6.22 18.07 9.80
CA ALA A 336 6.21 17.92 11.26
C ALA A 336 5.97 16.47 11.72
N PHE A 337 6.31 15.48 10.91
CA PHE A 337 6.10 14.06 11.24
C PHE A 337 7.36 13.37 11.78
N ALA A 338 7.16 12.36 12.62
CA ALA A 338 8.18 11.41 13.05
C ALA A 338 7.84 9.99 12.52
N PRO A 339 8.85 9.13 12.24
CA PRO A 339 8.63 7.76 11.77
C PRO A 339 7.73 6.92 12.70
N GLU A 340 7.76 7.20 13.98
CA GLU A 340 6.92 6.55 14.99
C GLU A 340 5.43 6.83 14.76
N MET A 341 5.06 8.03 14.32
CA MET A 341 3.66 8.36 13.98
C MET A 341 3.16 7.49 12.83
N ILE A 342 4.00 7.23 11.83
CA ILE A 342 3.71 6.31 10.73
C ILE A 342 3.58 4.88 11.24
N SER A 343 4.46 4.47 12.17
CA SER A 343 4.37 3.15 12.81
C SER A 343 3.05 2.94 13.55
N ILE A 344 2.53 3.98 14.23
CA ILE A 344 1.22 3.93 14.90
C ILE A 344 0.12 3.61 13.88
N VAL A 345 -0.01 4.41 12.82
CA VAL A 345 -1.12 4.26 11.87
C VAL A 345 -0.98 3.02 10.99
N LYS A 346 0.25 2.66 10.53
CA LYS A 346 0.46 1.43 9.76
C LYS A 346 0.09 0.21 10.59
N ARG A 347 0.63 0.10 11.81
CA ARG A 347 0.39 -1.04 12.68
C ARG A 347 -1.10 -1.16 13.05
N ASN A 348 -1.73 -0.07 13.50
CA ASN A 348 -3.13 -0.07 13.92
C ASN A 348 -4.05 -0.43 12.75
N ASN A 349 -3.96 0.33 11.65
CA ASN A 349 -4.93 0.25 10.57
C ASN A 349 -4.85 -1.07 9.82
N VAL A 350 -3.63 -1.58 9.56
CA VAL A 350 -3.46 -2.87 8.89
C VAL A 350 -3.94 -4.03 9.78
N GLY A 351 -3.60 -4.02 11.08
CA GLY A 351 -4.09 -5.04 12.02
C GLY A 351 -5.61 -5.07 12.07
N LYS A 352 -6.24 -3.88 12.20
CA LYS A 352 -7.71 -3.76 12.21
C LYS A 352 -8.34 -4.17 10.87
N ALA A 353 -7.75 -3.78 9.74
CA ALA A 353 -8.23 -4.18 8.42
C ALA A 353 -8.18 -5.70 8.23
N LEU A 354 -7.12 -6.36 8.68
CA LEU A 354 -6.99 -7.81 8.63
C LEU A 354 -8.05 -8.50 9.50
N ASP A 355 -8.28 -8.01 10.71
CA ASP A 355 -9.35 -8.53 11.59
C ASP A 355 -10.74 -8.35 10.95
N ILE A 356 -11.00 -7.18 10.37
CA ILE A 356 -12.24 -6.88 9.63
C ILE A 356 -12.42 -7.86 8.46
N ALA A 357 -11.40 -8.10 7.66
CA ALA A 357 -11.47 -9.01 6.52
C ALA A 357 -11.73 -10.47 6.97
N ARG A 358 -11.09 -10.93 8.04
CA ARG A 358 -11.32 -12.25 8.65
C ARG A 358 -12.76 -12.39 9.16
N ILE A 359 -13.27 -11.35 9.83
CA ILE A 359 -14.64 -11.31 10.34
C ILE A 359 -15.65 -11.26 9.18
N ALA A 360 -15.40 -10.46 8.14
CA ALA A 360 -16.24 -10.40 6.95
C ALA A 360 -16.31 -11.76 6.24
N ARG A 361 -15.18 -12.43 6.08
CA ARG A 361 -15.14 -13.80 5.54
C ARG A 361 -16.00 -14.75 6.38
N ASP A 362 -15.92 -14.69 7.71
CA ASP A 362 -16.74 -15.48 8.63
C ASP A 362 -18.24 -15.15 8.50
N MET A 363 -18.59 -13.87 8.38
CA MET A 363 -19.99 -13.41 8.23
C MET A 363 -20.66 -13.89 6.95
N HIS A 364 -19.90 -14.25 5.92
CA HIS A 364 -20.41 -14.87 4.69
C HIS A 364 -20.59 -16.38 4.80
N GLY A 365 -20.20 -17.01 5.92
CA GLY A 365 -20.29 -18.46 6.09
C GLY A 365 -19.51 -19.22 5.02
N GLY A 366 -20.10 -20.25 4.42
CA GLY A 366 -19.48 -21.01 3.33
C GLY A 366 -19.16 -20.20 2.09
N ASN A 367 -19.95 -19.17 1.80
CA ASN A 367 -19.70 -18.25 0.67
C ASN A 367 -18.44 -17.40 0.87
N GLY A 368 -18.01 -17.20 2.11
CA GLY A 368 -16.84 -16.40 2.45
C GLY A 368 -15.50 -16.96 1.95
N ILE A 369 -15.43 -18.23 1.52
CA ILE A 369 -14.24 -18.81 0.91
C ILE A 369 -14.27 -18.85 -0.63
N SER A 370 -15.36 -18.34 -1.24
CA SER A 370 -15.49 -18.23 -2.69
C SER A 370 -14.88 -16.92 -3.20
N GLY A 371 -14.14 -16.99 -4.31
CA GLY A 371 -13.61 -15.81 -4.99
C GLY A 371 -14.69 -14.86 -5.50
N GLU A 372 -15.91 -15.36 -5.72
CA GLU A 372 -17.08 -14.59 -6.18
C GLU A 372 -17.45 -13.46 -5.19
N TYR A 373 -17.35 -13.72 -3.88
CA TYR A 373 -17.66 -12.73 -2.83
C TYR A 373 -16.48 -11.82 -2.48
N GLN A 374 -15.30 -12.11 -2.99
CA GLN A 374 -14.06 -11.33 -2.93
C GLN A 374 -13.49 -11.06 -1.52
N VAL A 375 -14.23 -11.26 -0.44
CA VAL A 375 -13.75 -11.03 0.93
C VAL A 375 -12.53 -11.90 1.28
N ILE A 376 -12.46 -13.15 0.78
CA ILE A 376 -11.30 -14.04 0.98
C ILE A 376 -10.04 -13.47 0.31
N ARG A 377 -10.17 -12.84 -0.86
CA ARG A 377 -9.06 -12.20 -1.56
C ARG A 377 -8.46 -11.07 -0.72
N HIS A 378 -9.29 -10.18 -0.17
CA HIS A 378 -8.83 -9.13 0.74
C HIS A 378 -8.20 -9.71 2.01
N MET A 379 -8.79 -10.76 2.58
CA MET A 379 -8.25 -11.41 3.77
C MET A 379 -6.82 -11.93 3.53
N VAL A 380 -6.60 -12.71 2.46
CA VAL A 380 -5.26 -13.26 2.20
C VAL A 380 -4.26 -12.19 1.76
N ASN A 381 -4.71 -11.14 1.07
CA ASN A 381 -3.86 -10.00 0.72
C ASN A 381 -3.38 -9.25 1.97
N LEU A 382 -4.27 -8.99 2.92
CA LEU A 382 -3.96 -8.27 4.14
C LEU A 382 -3.00 -9.04 5.08
N GLU A 383 -2.90 -10.37 4.99
CA GLU A 383 -1.83 -11.13 5.64
C GLU A 383 -0.44 -10.66 5.19
N THR A 384 -0.26 -10.43 3.88
CA THR A 384 1.00 -9.86 3.35
C THR A 384 1.17 -8.40 3.75
N VAL A 385 0.10 -7.59 3.67
CA VAL A 385 0.15 -6.16 4.07
C VAL A 385 0.55 -6.01 5.54
N ASN A 386 0.12 -6.93 6.40
CA ASN A 386 0.50 -6.99 7.82
C ASN A 386 1.97 -7.40 8.04
N THR A 387 2.57 -8.06 7.04
CA THR A 387 3.91 -8.64 7.13
C THR A 387 5.00 -7.74 6.52
N TYR A 388 4.78 -7.14 5.34
CA TYR A 388 5.80 -6.40 4.62
C TYR A 388 6.00 -4.96 5.13
N GLU A 389 7.10 -4.33 4.65
CA GLU A 389 7.49 -2.95 5.00
C GLU A 389 7.56 -2.70 6.52
N GLY A 390 8.09 -3.66 7.23
CA GLY A 390 8.04 -3.77 8.69
C GLY A 390 6.81 -4.55 9.12
N THR A 391 7.06 -5.69 9.79
CA THR A 391 5.97 -6.50 10.34
C THR A 391 5.19 -5.72 11.41
N HIS A 392 3.98 -6.19 11.72
CA HIS A 392 3.18 -5.65 12.82
C HIS A 392 4.00 -5.53 14.13
N ASP A 393 4.85 -6.54 14.41
CA ASP A 393 5.70 -6.58 15.60
C ASP A 393 6.89 -5.62 15.50
N VAL A 394 7.55 -5.51 14.34
CA VAL A 394 8.63 -4.53 14.14
C VAL A 394 8.14 -3.11 14.43
N HIS A 395 6.93 -2.74 13.99
CA HIS A 395 6.34 -1.45 14.33
C HIS A 395 6.06 -1.30 15.83
N ALA A 396 5.67 -2.38 16.52
CA ALA A 396 5.52 -2.37 17.98
C ALA A 396 6.86 -2.12 18.67
N LEU A 397 7.95 -2.73 18.20
CA LEU A 397 9.30 -2.54 18.75
C LEU A 397 9.84 -1.13 18.51
N ILE A 398 9.56 -0.52 17.34
CA ILE A 398 9.85 0.90 17.07
C ILE A 398 9.18 1.80 18.11
N LEU A 399 7.89 1.57 18.36
CA LEU A 399 7.13 2.33 19.36
C LEU A 399 7.61 2.05 20.79
N GLY A 400 7.91 0.79 21.11
CA GLY A 400 8.45 0.39 22.40
C GLY A 400 9.76 1.10 22.73
N ARG A 401 10.67 1.19 21.75
CA ARG A 401 11.91 1.98 21.87
C ARG A 401 11.63 3.45 22.12
N ALA A 402 10.70 4.05 21.39
CA ALA A 402 10.34 5.47 21.56
C ALA A 402 9.76 5.76 22.96
N ILE A 403 8.99 4.81 23.52
CA ILE A 403 8.35 4.94 24.84
C ILE A 403 9.38 4.74 25.97
N THR A 404 10.27 3.76 25.82
CA THR A 404 11.18 3.33 26.90
C THR A 404 12.59 3.91 26.81
N GLY A 405 12.99 4.41 25.63
CA GLY A 405 14.38 4.78 25.32
C GLY A 405 15.32 3.57 25.13
N ILE A 406 14.83 2.33 25.21
CA ILE A 406 15.64 1.12 25.18
C ILE A 406 15.32 0.35 23.88
N PRO A 407 16.30 0.09 22.99
CA PRO A 407 16.09 -0.73 21.82
C PRO A 407 15.86 -2.20 22.22
N ALA A 408 14.95 -2.88 21.48
CA ALA A 408 14.67 -4.29 21.69
C ALA A 408 15.63 -5.22 20.92
N PHE A 409 16.42 -4.65 19.99
CA PHE A 409 17.42 -5.35 19.16
C PHE A 409 18.50 -4.37 18.69
#